data_9141cb27b3cc2916cd7bbcc132244384
#
_entry.id   9141cb27b3cc2916cd7bbcc132244384
#
_cell.length_a   1.000
_cell.length_b   1.000
_cell.length_c   1.000
_cell.angle_alpha   90.00
_cell.angle_beta   90.00
_cell.angle_gamma   90.00
#
_symmetry.space_group_name_H-M   'P 1'
#
loop_
_entity.id
_entity.type
_entity.pdbx_description
1 polymer ?
#
loop_
_entity_poly.entity_id
_entity_poly.type
_entity_poly.pdbx_seq_one_letter_code
_entity_poly.pdbx_strand_id
1 'polypeptide(L)'
;MKIILNNTNKDLVNKVIEYGGKRVYECFQCGMCASGCPVASDTDHKIKRTMHQVLLGLDEQILDKKAIWLCTTCFMCLERCPQNAGPTDVVFALRRISAEKGIIPEAQIEVANNIYHLGHAVTVQKGISLRDKVKAPSLKTAGSDKKYIREIQKIVDSTNAGKLLKIRKDWKPKGDDVIACD
;
A
#
# COMPACT_ATOMS: atom_id res chain seq x y z
N MET A 1 -4.60 2.02 -27.24
CA MET A 1 -3.61 1.34 -26.40
C MET A 1 -3.35 -0.02 -27.03
N LYS A 2 -2.12 -0.32 -27.47
CA LYS A 2 -1.77 -1.60 -28.09
C LYS A 2 -1.34 -2.57 -27.00
N ILE A 3 -2.03 -3.69 -26.84
CA ILE A 3 -1.67 -4.74 -25.89
C ILE A 3 -0.80 -5.74 -26.66
N ILE A 4 0.45 -5.89 -26.24
CA ILE A 4 1.37 -6.86 -26.82
C ILE A 4 1.30 -8.12 -25.95
N LEU A 5 0.72 -9.18 -26.46
CA LEU A 5 0.51 -10.44 -25.73
C LEU A 5 1.75 -11.36 -25.71
N ASN A 6 2.86 -10.95 -26.32
CA ASN A 6 4.05 -11.79 -26.42
C ASN A 6 4.78 -12.00 -25.08
N ASN A 7 4.47 -11.20 -24.05
CA ASN A 7 5.06 -11.27 -22.71
C ASN A 7 3.99 -11.59 -21.65
N THR A 8 3.21 -12.65 -21.85
CA THR A 8 2.27 -13.11 -20.83
C THR A 8 2.98 -14.02 -19.85
N ASN A 9 2.91 -13.66 -18.55
CA ASN A 9 3.45 -14.46 -17.46
C ASN A 9 2.33 -15.28 -16.83
N LYS A 10 2.26 -16.56 -17.16
CA LYS A 10 1.26 -17.49 -16.59
C LYS A 10 1.41 -17.65 -15.07
N ASP A 11 2.59 -17.40 -14.51
CA ASP A 11 2.85 -17.54 -13.08
C ASP A 11 2.31 -16.36 -12.27
N LEU A 12 1.97 -15.23 -12.89
CA LEU A 12 1.44 -14.07 -12.20
C LEU A 12 0.16 -14.41 -11.41
N VAL A 13 -0.78 -15.12 -12.06
CA VAL A 13 -2.05 -15.48 -11.42
C VAL A 13 -1.81 -16.41 -10.25
N ASN A 14 -0.91 -17.38 -10.39
CA ASN A 14 -0.56 -18.32 -9.32
C ASN A 14 0.03 -17.57 -8.11
N LYS A 15 0.94 -16.62 -8.34
CA LYS A 15 1.49 -15.77 -7.29
C LYS A 15 0.42 -14.89 -6.63
N VAL A 16 -0.49 -14.33 -7.41
CA VAL A 16 -1.62 -13.56 -6.86
C VAL A 16 -2.49 -14.42 -5.95
N ILE A 17 -2.76 -15.66 -6.32
CA ILE A 17 -3.52 -16.63 -5.50
C ILE A 17 -2.76 -16.95 -4.21
N GLU A 18 -1.47 -17.22 -4.29
CA GLU A 18 -0.58 -17.49 -3.15
C GLU A 18 -0.58 -16.33 -2.14
N TYR A 19 -0.54 -15.08 -2.63
CA TYR A 19 -0.54 -13.87 -1.79
C TYR A 19 -1.92 -13.39 -1.36
N GLY A 20 -2.97 -14.18 -1.59
CA GLY A 20 -4.30 -13.95 -1.01
C GLY A 20 -5.41 -13.63 -2.02
N GLY A 21 -5.11 -13.40 -3.29
CA GLY A 21 -6.12 -13.20 -4.35
C GLY A 21 -6.79 -14.50 -4.82
N LYS A 22 -7.18 -15.37 -3.88
CA LYS A 22 -7.61 -16.77 -4.11
C LYS A 22 -8.77 -16.92 -5.11
N ARG A 23 -9.64 -15.93 -5.18
CA ARG A 23 -10.87 -16.00 -6.00
C ARG A 23 -10.80 -15.16 -7.28
N VAL A 24 -9.61 -14.80 -7.74
CA VAL A 24 -9.42 -13.95 -8.93
C VAL A 24 -10.10 -14.52 -10.19
N TYR A 25 -10.16 -15.83 -10.33
CA TYR A 25 -10.82 -16.52 -11.47
C TYR A 25 -12.35 -16.39 -11.49
N GLU A 26 -12.97 -16.05 -10.36
CA GLU A 26 -14.42 -15.82 -10.29
C GLU A 26 -14.84 -14.50 -10.99
N CYS A 27 -13.88 -13.70 -11.45
CA CYS A 27 -14.13 -12.40 -12.05
C CYS A 27 -14.63 -12.52 -13.49
N PHE A 28 -15.92 -12.24 -13.70
CA PHE A 28 -16.53 -12.18 -15.05
C PHE A 28 -16.58 -10.76 -15.65
N GLN A 29 -15.79 -9.83 -15.14
CA GLN A 29 -15.56 -8.51 -15.74
C GLN A 29 -16.81 -7.58 -15.81
N CYS A 30 -17.77 -7.70 -14.91
CA CYS A 30 -19.02 -6.92 -14.91
C CYS A 30 -18.83 -5.40 -14.73
N GLY A 31 -17.71 -4.96 -14.12
CA GLY A 31 -17.41 -3.53 -13.92
C GLY A 31 -17.95 -2.92 -12.62
N MET A 32 -18.69 -3.67 -11.78
CA MET A 32 -19.23 -3.17 -10.52
C MET A 32 -18.17 -2.61 -9.58
N CYS A 33 -16.99 -3.22 -9.55
CA CYS A 33 -15.83 -2.74 -8.78
C CYS A 33 -15.30 -1.38 -9.26
N ALA A 34 -15.40 -1.09 -10.56
CA ALA A 34 -14.91 0.16 -11.14
C ALA A 34 -15.90 1.32 -10.92
N SER A 35 -17.21 1.04 -10.99
CA SER A 35 -18.24 2.07 -10.82
C SER A 35 -18.26 2.69 -9.42
N GLY A 36 -17.83 1.95 -8.40
CA GLY A 36 -17.80 2.43 -7.02
C GLY A 36 -16.43 2.86 -6.52
N CYS A 37 -15.40 2.86 -7.36
CA CYS A 37 -14.06 3.20 -6.93
C CYS A 37 -13.87 4.72 -6.78
N PRO A 38 -13.58 5.24 -5.56
CA PRO A 38 -13.52 6.68 -5.32
C PRO A 38 -12.34 7.39 -6.01
N VAL A 39 -11.33 6.65 -6.43
CA VAL A 39 -10.13 7.20 -7.09
C VAL A 39 -10.08 6.91 -8.60
N ALA A 40 -11.11 6.26 -9.14
CA ALA A 40 -11.09 5.83 -10.53
C ALA A 40 -11.20 6.98 -11.53
N SER A 41 -11.87 8.09 -11.18
CA SER A 41 -11.99 9.29 -12.03
C SER A 41 -10.66 10.02 -12.14
N ASP A 42 -9.96 10.20 -11.01
CA ASP A 42 -8.87 11.16 -10.85
C ASP A 42 -7.47 10.53 -10.97
N THR A 43 -7.41 9.20 -11.09
CA THR A 43 -6.14 8.48 -11.12
C THR A 43 -6.09 7.41 -12.21
N ASP A 44 -4.90 6.89 -12.47
CA ASP A 44 -4.69 5.73 -13.37
C ASP A 44 -5.10 4.40 -12.75
N HIS A 45 -5.56 4.39 -11.48
CA HIS A 45 -6.02 3.17 -10.83
C HIS A 45 -7.37 2.74 -11.39
N LYS A 46 -7.39 1.70 -12.21
CA LYS A 46 -8.59 1.14 -12.86
C LYS A 46 -8.74 -0.33 -12.46
N ILE A 47 -9.39 -0.57 -11.32
CA ILE A 47 -9.49 -1.91 -10.70
C ILE A 47 -10.02 -3.00 -11.66
N LYS A 48 -11.04 -2.71 -12.48
CA LYS A 48 -11.54 -3.65 -13.50
C LYS A 48 -10.44 -4.04 -14.48
N ARG A 49 -9.65 -3.04 -14.96
CA ARG A 49 -8.53 -3.29 -15.88
C ARG A 49 -7.45 -4.13 -15.17
N THR A 50 -7.14 -3.82 -13.92
CA THR A 50 -6.17 -4.57 -13.13
C THR A 50 -6.56 -6.03 -13.01
N MET A 51 -7.82 -6.33 -12.66
CA MET A 51 -8.34 -7.70 -12.61
C MET A 51 -8.17 -8.44 -13.96
N HIS A 52 -8.51 -7.76 -15.06
CA HIS A 52 -8.38 -8.33 -16.40
C HIS A 52 -6.91 -8.58 -16.79
N GLN A 53 -6.03 -7.62 -16.49
CA GLN A 53 -4.60 -7.76 -16.77
C GLN A 53 -3.94 -8.89 -15.98
N VAL A 54 -4.37 -9.11 -14.73
CA VAL A 54 -3.92 -10.25 -13.91
C VAL A 54 -4.31 -11.56 -14.59
N LEU A 55 -5.59 -11.72 -14.98
CA LEU A 55 -6.08 -12.92 -15.66
C LEU A 55 -5.37 -13.19 -16.99
N LEU A 56 -4.90 -12.14 -17.66
CA LEU A 56 -4.11 -12.24 -18.90
C LEU A 56 -2.59 -12.42 -18.67
N GLY A 57 -2.13 -12.38 -17.41
CA GLY A 57 -0.71 -12.50 -17.06
C GLY A 57 0.16 -11.32 -17.53
N LEU A 58 -0.38 -10.10 -17.56
CA LEU A 58 0.31 -8.89 -18.04
C LEU A 58 1.07 -8.20 -16.89
N ASP A 59 2.04 -8.88 -16.28
CA ASP A 59 2.75 -8.44 -15.08
C ASP A 59 3.53 -7.13 -15.26
N GLU A 60 4.27 -6.96 -16.36
CA GLU A 60 5.01 -5.71 -16.65
C GLU A 60 4.08 -4.50 -16.72
N GLN A 61 2.88 -4.67 -17.28
CA GLN A 61 1.91 -3.58 -17.41
C GLN A 61 1.26 -3.19 -16.08
N ILE A 62 1.30 -4.06 -15.08
CA ILE A 62 0.69 -3.84 -13.77
C ILE A 62 1.73 -3.42 -12.74
N LEU A 63 2.82 -4.19 -12.62
CA LEU A 63 3.78 -4.06 -11.52
C LEU A 63 4.66 -2.83 -11.66
N ASP A 64 5.05 -2.46 -12.89
CA ASP A 64 5.87 -1.28 -13.14
C ASP A 64 5.12 0.04 -12.98
N LYS A 65 3.78 -0.03 -12.93
CA LYS A 65 2.94 1.15 -12.78
C LYS A 65 2.67 1.46 -11.31
N LYS A 66 2.82 2.73 -10.94
CA LYS A 66 2.41 3.24 -9.62
C LYS A 66 0.90 3.13 -9.37
N ALA A 67 0.10 2.79 -10.39
CA ALA A 67 -1.37 2.76 -10.33
C ALA A 67 -1.94 1.86 -9.23
N ILE A 68 -1.35 0.68 -8.97
CA ILE A 68 -1.78 -0.21 -7.89
C ILE A 68 -1.62 0.41 -6.50
N TRP A 69 -0.65 1.34 -6.36
CA TRP A 69 -0.38 2.04 -5.11
C TRP A 69 -1.32 3.22 -4.83
N LEU A 70 -2.05 3.69 -5.86
CA LEU A 70 -3.06 4.75 -5.72
C LEU A 70 -4.37 4.25 -5.10
N CYS A 71 -4.55 2.93 -4.97
CA CYS A 71 -5.69 2.35 -4.27
C CYS A 71 -5.70 2.78 -2.80
N THR A 72 -6.79 3.42 -2.35
CA THR A 72 -6.97 3.89 -0.98
C THR A 72 -7.44 2.81 -0.01
N THR A 73 -7.55 1.56 -0.47
CA THR A 73 -7.98 0.42 0.35
C THR A 73 -9.32 0.62 1.06
N CYS A 74 -10.26 1.29 0.39
CA CYS A 74 -11.60 1.58 0.92
C CYS A 74 -12.55 0.36 0.93
N PHE A 75 -12.14 -0.77 0.36
CA PHE A 75 -12.87 -2.05 0.26
C PHE A 75 -14.18 -2.02 -0.54
N MET A 76 -14.60 -0.88 -1.09
CA MET A 76 -15.85 -0.75 -1.83
C MET A 76 -15.97 -1.75 -3.00
N CYS A 77 -14.86 -2.04 -3.68
CA CYS A 77 -14.83 -3.01 -4.78
C CYS A 77 -14.95 -4.46 -4.29
N LEU A 78 -14.55 -4.76 -3.06
CA LEU A 78 -14.71 -6.07 -2.42
C LEU A 78 -16.19 -6.29 -2.07
N GLU A 79 -16.78 -5.35 -1.34
CA GLU A 79 -18.17 -5.41 -0.87
C GLU A 79 -19.19 -5.49 -2.01
N ARG A 80 -18.93 -4.78 -3.10
CA ARG A 80 -19.85 -4.72 -4.25
C ARG A 80 -19.64 -5.84 -5.28
N CYS A 81 -18.67 -6.73 -5.09
CA CYS A 81 -18.40 -7.77 -6.06
C CYS A 81 -19.44 -8.90 -6.00
N PRO A 82 -20.28 -9.09 -7.04
CA PRO A 82 -21.36 -10.10 -7.01
C PRO A 82 -20.80 -11.54 -6.98
N GLN A 83 -19.57 -11.74 -7.47
CA GLN A 83 -18.90 -13.04 -7.47
C GLN A 83 -17.90 -13.20 -6.32
N ASN A 84 -17.78 -12.18 -5.46
CA ASN A 84 -16.79 -12.18 -4.39
C ASN A 84 -15.36 -12.53 -4.89
N ALA A 85 -14.98 -11.99 -6.06
CA ALA A 85 -13.70 -12.26 -6.71
C ALA A 85 -12.48 -11.62 -6.00
N GLY A 86 -12.71 -10.89 -4.91
CA GLY A 86 -11.67 -10.31 -4.07
C GLY A 86 -10.81 -9.23 -4.74
N PRO A 87 -11.37 -8.17 -5.39
CA PRO A 87 -10.53 -7.21 -6.12
C PRO A 87 -9.50 -6.50 -5.23
N THR A 88 -9.83 -6.19 -3.97
CA THR A 88 -8.90 -5.58 -3.02
C THR A 88 -7.78 -6.55 -2.64
N ASP A 89 -8.09 -7.83 -2.47
CA ASP A 89 -7.10 -8.87 -2.15
C ASP A 89 -6.09 -9.04 -3.28
N VAL A 90 -6.58 -8.96 -4.54
CA VAL A 90 -5.73 -8.95 -5.73
C VAL A 90 -4.78 -7.73 -5.72
N VAL A 91 -5.26 -6.53 -5.36
CA VAL A 91 -4.39 -5.35 -5.25
C VAL A 91 -3.33 -5.55 -4.15
N PHE A 92 -3.69 -6.11 -3.01
CA PHE A 92 -2.72 -6.41 -1.96
C PHE A 92 -1.67 -7.43 -2.41
N ALA A 93 -2.08 -8.49 -3.09
CA ALA A 93 -1.18 -9.48 -3.66
C ALA A 93 -0.19 -8.82 -4.65
N LEU A 94 -0.70 -7.97 -5.56
CA LEU A 94 0.13 -7.25 -6.52
C LEU A 94 1.13 -6.29 -5.84
N ARG A 95 0.73 -5.59 -4.77
CA ARG A 95 1.64 -4.74 -3.99
C ARG A 95 2.75 -5.55 -3.35
N ARG A 96 2.46 -6.74 -2.82
CA ARG A 96 3.47 -7.66 -2.27
C ARG A 96 4.46 -8.10 -3.35
N ILE A 97 3.98 -8.55 -4.50
CA ILE A 97 4.81 -8.96 -5.65
C ILE A 97 5.67 -7.78 -6.14
N SER A 98 5.09 -6.58 -6.23
CA SER A 98 5.80 -5.38 -6.65
C SER A 98 6.90 -5.01 -5.64
N ALA A 99 6.62 -5.11 -4.34
CA ALA A 99 7.59 -4.85 -3.28
C ALA A 99 8.76 -5.83 -3.32
N GLU A 100 8.52 -7.13 -3.58
CA GLU A 100 9.58 -8.13 -3.75
C GLU A 100 10.49 -7.83 -4.94
N LYS A 101 9.93 -7.28 -6.02
CA LYS A 101 10.70 -6.78 -7.17
C LYS A 101 11.41 -5.44 -6.88
N GLY A 102 11.26 -4.88 -5.69
CA GLY A 102 11.84 -3.59 -5.30
C GLY A 102 11.13 -2.37 -5.88
N ILE A 103 9.95 -2.54 -6.48
CA ILE A 103 9.15 -1.49 -7.11
C ILE A 103 8.15 -0.95 -6.07
N ILE A 104 8.62 -0.03 -5.23
CA ILE A 104 7.82 0.63 -4.19
C ILE A 104 7.91 2.15 -4.39
N PRO A 105 6.79 2.89 -4.37
CA PRO A 105 6.81 4.35 -4.41
C PRO A 105 7.57 4.95 -3.23
N GLU A 106 8.32 6.02 -3.46
CA GLU A 106 9.09 6.72 -2.42
C GLU A 106 8.21 7.15 -1.23
N ALA A 107 6.98 7.58 -1.49
CA ALA A 107 6.04 7.92 -0.42
C ALA A 107 5.76 6.76 0.55
N GLN A 108 5.69 5.51 0.06
CA GLN A 108 5.50 4.33 0.90
C GLN A 108 6.78 3.99 1.70
N ILE A 109 7.95 4.20 1.09
CA ILE A 109 9.24 4.05 1.77
C ILE A 109 9.36 5.08 2.89
N GLU A 110 8.95 6.33 2.67
CA GLU A 110 8.94 7.37 3.69
C GLU A 110 8.00 7.03 4.86
N VAL A 111 6.78 6.58 4.56
CA VAL A 111 5.84 6.11 5.60
C VAL A 111 6.45 4.97 6.42
N ALA A 112 7.11 4.02 5.78
CA ALA A 112 7.76 2.91 6.47
C ALA A 112 8.91 3.39 7.39
N ASN A 113 9.72 4.33 6.93
CA ASN A 113 10.77 4.95 7.76
C ASN A 113 10.18 5.75 8.92
N ASN A 114 9.10 6.52 8.71
CA ASN A 114 8.39 7.20 9.79
C ASN A 114 7.93 6.21 10.87
N ILE A 115 7.28 5.12 10.48
CA ILE A 115 6.81 4.10 11.42
C ILE A 115 7.98 3.48 12.19
N TYR A 116 9.07 3.15 11.51
CA TYR A 116 10.25 2.52 12.12
C TYR A 116 10.96 3.43 13.14
N HIS A 117 11.10 4.73 12.83
CA HIS A 117 11.86 5.68 13.66
C HIS A 117 11.01 6.46 14.65
N LEU A 118 9.76 6.78 14.27
CA LEU A 118 8.88 7.66 15.06
C LEU A 118 7.66 6.92 15.66
N GLY A 119 7.38 5.69 15.24
CA GLY A 119 6.17 4.96 15.62
C GLY A 119 4.87 5.49 14.96
N HIS A 120 4.98 6.41 14.00
CA HIS A 120 3.84 7.05 13.32
C HIS A 120 4.03 7.03 11.81
N ALA A 121 2.93 6.87 11.07
CA ALA A 121 2.94 6.93 9.61
C ALA A 121 3.17 8.35 9.06
N VAL A 122 2.75 9.36 9.81
CA VAL A 122 2.84 10.78 9.42
C VAL A 122 3.64 11.55 10.47
N THR A 123 4.54 12.41 10.02
CA THR A 123 5.31 13.30 10.90
C THR A 123 4.39 14.34 11.54
N VAL A 124 4.50 14.52 12.84
CA VAL A 124 3.76 15.56 13.57
C VAL A 124 4.60 16.84 13.57
N GLN A 125 4.06 17.91 13.01
CA GLN A 125 4.70 19.22 12.99
C GLN A 125 4.25 20.08 14.18
N LYS A 126 5.19 20.83 14.77
CA LYS A 126 4.88 21.82 15.81
C LYS A 126 3.92 22.89 15.26
N GLY A 127 2.89 23.22 16.00
CA GLY A 127 1.99 24.35 15.68
C GLY A 127 0.89 24.08 14.65
N ILE A 128 0.79 22.88 14.07
CA ILE A 128 -0.29 22.53 13.13
C ILE A 128 -1.40 21.72 13.80
N SER A 129 -1.17 21.23 15.01
CA SER A 129 -2.17 20.47 15.73
C SER A 129 -3.37 21.36 16.11
N LEU A 130 -4.56 20.98 15.66
CA LEU A 130 -5.82 21.55 16.17
C LEU A 130 -5.91 21.47 17.70
N ARG A 131 -5.19 20.53 18.33
CA ARG A 131 -5.10 20.34 19.78
C ARG A 131 -4.38 21.50 20.46
N ASP A 132 -3.32 22.06 19.86
CA ASP A 132 -2.60 23.20 20.42
C ASP A 132 -3.46 24.46 20.42
N LYS A 133 -4.36 24.60 19.42
CA LYS A 133 -5.33 25.71 19.34
C LYS A 133 -6.49 25.57 20.32
N VAL A 134 -6.87 24.34 20.69
CA VAL A 134 -8.06 24.06 21.52
C VAL A 134 -7.70 23.75 22.98
N LYS A 135 -6.42 23.78 23.37
CA LYS A 135 -5.92 23.38 24.70
C LYS A 135 -6.48 22.01 25.17
N ALA A 136 -6.72 21.12 24.24
CA ALA A 136 -7.18 19.76 24.55
C ALA A 136 -6.06 18.98 25.27
N PRO A 137 -6.39 18.09 26.23
CA PRO A 137 -5.39 17.27 26.89
C PRO A 137 -4.58 16.48 25.87
N SER A 138 -3.25 16.55 25.97
CA SER A 138 -2.34 15.84 25.10
C SER A 138 -2.51 14.33 25.29
N LEU A 139 -3.15 13.66 24.35
CA LEU A 139 -3.14 12.20 24.32
C LEU A 139 -1.72 11.74 23.97
N LYS A 140 -1.18 10.86 24.79
CA LYS A 140 0.09 10.19 24.46
C LYS A 140 -0.08 9.45 23.14
N THR A 141 0.80 9.72 22.20
CA THR A 141 0.82 9.04 20.91
C THR A 141 1.61 7.73 21.05
N ALA A 142 1.40 6.77 20.14
CA ALA A 142 2.14 5.50 20.17
C ALA A 142 3.66 5.68 20.12
N GLY A 143 4.14 6.75 19.45
CA GLY A 143 5.56 7.10 19.37
C GLY A 143 6.09 7.85 20.60
N SER A 144 5.26 8.22 21.58
CA SER A 144 5.72 8.90 22.79
C SER A 144 6.43 8.00 23.80
N ASP A 145 6.36 6.67 23.61
CA ASP A 145 7.05 5.69 24.45
C ASP A 145 8.10 4.94 23.61
N LYS A 146 9.35 5.17 23.93
CA LYS A 146 10.51 4.51 23.28
C LYS A 146 10.45 2.97 23.36
N LYS A 147 9.69 2.42 24.30
CA LYS A 147 9.48 0.97 24.40
C LYS A 147 8.74 0.44 23.15
N TYR A 148 7.66 1.07 22.74
CA TYR A 148 6.87 0.65 21.57
C TYR A 148 7.67 0.79 20.26
N ILE A 149 8.45 1.87 20.12
CA ILE A 149 9.34 2.04 18.97
C ILE A 149 10.33 0.87 18.88
N ARG A 150 10.96 0.47 20.00
CA ARG A 150 11.88 -0.68 20.04
C ARG A 150 11.19 -2.00 19.71
N GLU A 151 9.94 -2.18 20.08
CA GLU A 151 9.14 -3.36 19.71
C GLU A 151 8.88 -3.41 18.22
N ILE A 152 8.48 -2.28 17.59
CA ILE A 152 8.32 -2.15 16.14
C ILE A 152 9.64 -2.47 15.43
N GLN A 153 10.75 -1.87 15.89
CA GLN A 153 12.08 -2.11 15.32
C GLN A 153 12.47 -3.60 15.38
N LYS A 154 12.25 -4.26 16.52
CA LYS A 154 12.52 -5.69 16.65
C LYS A 154 11.71 -6.53 15.67
N ILE A 155 10.42 -6.23 15.48
CA ILE A 155 9.57 -6.94 14.51
C ILE A 155 10.09 -6.73 13.09
N VAL A 156 10.41 -5.51 12.71
CA VAL A 156 10.91 -5.18 11.37
C VAL A 156 12.26 -5.81 11.11
N ASP A 157 13.17 -5.77 12.09
CA ASP A 157 14.53 -6.31 11.98
C ASP A 157 14.55 -7.85 11.98
N SER A 158 13.58 -8.49 12.69
CA SER A 158 13.44 -9.96 12.70
C SER A 158 12.81 -10.51 11.42
N THR A 159 12.26 -9.64 10.57
CA THR A 159 11.61 -10.00 9.31
C THR A 159 12.36 -9.46 8.11
N ASN A 160 12.00 -9.87 6.90
CA ASN A 160 12.55 -9.30 5.68
C ASN A 160 11.95 -7.91 5.35
N ALA A 161 11.06 -7.38 6.18
CA ALA A 161 10.34 -6.13 5.93
C ALA A 161 11.28 -4.92 5.83
N GLY A 162 12.28 -4.83 6.70
CA GLY A 162 13.26 -3.74 6.68
C GLY A 162 14.02 -3.64 5.37
N LYS A 163 14.40 -4.78 4.78
CA LYS A 163 15.06 -4.84 3.48
C LYS A 163 14.11 -4.48 2.34
N LEU A 164 12.91 -5.06 2.31
CA LEU A 164 11.90 -4.80 1.29
C LEU A 164 11.47 -3.34 1.26
N LEU A 165 11.22 -2.75 2.42
CA LEU A 165 10.78 -1.37 2.58
C LEU A 165 11.94 -0.35 2.55
N LYS A 166 13.17 -0.79 2.30
CA LYS A 166 14.36 0.06 2.21
C LYS A 166 14.50 0.99 3.43
N ILE A 167 14.36 0.41 4.65
CA ILE A 167 14.53 1.16 5.89
C ILE A 167 15.95 1.70 5.98
N ARG A 168 16.08 3.01 6.19
CA ARG A 168 17.36 3.73 6.27
C ARG A 168 17.69 3.99 7.73
N LYS A 169 18.85 3.50 8.20
CA LYS A 169 19.29 3.70 9.60
C LYS A 169 19.67 5.16 9.90
N ASP A 170 20.11 5.89 8.89
CA ASP A 170 20.50 7.31 8.92
C ASP A 170 19.34 8.25 8.57
N TRP A 171 18.11 7.72 8.51
CA TRP A 171 16.95 8.49 8.14
C TRP A 171 16.65 9.59 9.17
N LYS A 172 16.30 10.76 8.67
CA LYS A 172 15.81 11.88 9.46
C LYS A 172 14.48 12.36 8.89
N PRO A 173 13.53 12.78 9.75
CA PRO A 173 12.25 13.31 9.29
C PRO A 173 12.46 14.55 8.44
N LYS A 174 11.65 14.72 7.40
CA LYS A 174 11.66 15.90 6.54
C LYS A 174 10.92 17.04 7.24
N GLY A 175 11.60 18.17 7.45
CA GLY A 175 11.08 19.40 8.05
C GLY A 175 11.74 19.72 9.39
N ASP A 176 12.06 20.99 9.58
CA ASP A 176 12.78 21.48 10.77
C ASP A 176 11.90 21.52 12.04
N ASP A 177 10.57 21.39 11.89
CA ASP A 177 9.59 21.49 12.97
C ASP A 177 8.96 20.13 13.35
N VAL A 178 9.60 19.02 13.01
CA VAL A 178 9.09 17.69 13.38
C VAL A 178 9.35 17.42 14.84
N ILE A 179 8.30 17.11 15.59
CA ILE A 179 8.42 16.64 16.96
C ILE A 179 8.98 15.22 16.93
N ALA A 180 10.26 15.08 17.23
CA ALA A 180 10.76 13.80 17.70
C ALA A 180 10.14 13.58 19.08
N CYS A 181 9.48 12.48 19.28
CA CYS A 181 8.97 12.13 20.60
C CYS A 181 10.16 11.81 21.51
N ASP A 182 10.52 12.78 22.38
CA ASP A 182 11.52 12.61 23.42
C ASP A 182 11.06 11.63 24.48
#